data_d1b90e6f67f16ae7a620c8d7199c6e26
#
_entry.id   d1b90e6f67f16ae7a620c8d7199c6e26
#
_cell.length_a   1.000
_cell.length_b   1.000
_cell.length_c   1.000
_cell.angle_alpha   90.00
_cell.angle_beta   90.00
_cell.angle_gamma   90.00
#
_symmetry.space_group_name_H-M   'P 1'
#
loop_
_entity.id
_entity.type
_entity.pdbx_description
1 polymer ?
#
loop_
_entity_poly.entity_id
_entity_poly.type
_entity_poly.pdbx_seq_one_letter_code
_entity_poly.pdbx_strand_id
1 'polypeptide(L)'
;PEECYQRVKAELGEVVDNARSTGIKNVKFGVETMAKETAFGTLDEVISISKERKGVIPYIDWAHTFARQGGKINYGEIIDKLVKELGLTHINSHFESLEIRKGKYIDEHRSIDYNTPPFEPLAKELIKRDVSITLICESPELERDALKMKEVLLRVGYKFE
;
A
#
# COMPACT_ATOMS: atom_id res chain seq x y z
N PRO A 1 -5.41 -15.68 14.32
CA PRO A 1 -5.07 -14.27 13.92
C PRO A 1 -4.01 -13.66 14.83
N GLU A 2 -4.22 -13.64 16.14
CA GLU A 2 -3.30 -13.04 17.12
C GLU A 2 -1.91 -13.70 17.11
N GLU A 3 -1.84 -15.02 17.10
CA GLU A 3 -0.57 -15.75 17.04
C GLU A 3 0.23 -15.40 15.78
N CYS A 4 -0.46 -15.27 14.63
CA CYS A 4 0.17 -14.84 13.38
C CYS A 4 0.74 -13.42 13.49
N TYR A 5 -0.01 -12.48 14.07
CA TYR A 5 0.44 -11.12 14.30
C TYR A 5 1.69 -11.07 15.18
N GLN A 6 1.69 -11.78 16.31
CA GLN A 6 2.82 -11.80 17.24
C GLN A 6 4.08 -12.42 16.59
N ARG A 7 3.91 -13.45 15.77
CA ARG A 7 5.00 -14.04 15.00
C ARG A 7 5.61 -13.06 14.01
N VAL A 8 4.77 -12.40 13.18
CA VAL A 8 5.25 -11.40 12.21
C VAL A 8 5.96 -10.26 12.94
N LYS A 9 5.44 -9.80 14.08
CA LYS A 9 6.04 -8.76 14.89
C LYS A 9 7.43 -9.16 15.42
N ALA A 10 7.59 -10.40 15.87
CA ALA A 10 8.87 -10.93 16.34
C ALA A 10 9.91 -11.00 15.21
N GLU A 11 9.57 -11.63 14.10
CA GLU A 11 10.43 -11.79 12.92
C GLU A 11 10.89 -10.43 12.36
N LEU A 12 9.95 -9.47 12.23
CA LEU A 12 10.30 -8.11 11.80
C LEU A 12 11.23 -7.41 12.79
N GLY A 13 11.05 -7.69 14.09
CA GLY A 13 11.96 -7.20 15.13
C GLY A 13 13.39 -7.68 14.89
N GLU A 14 13.57 -8.96 14.67
CA GLU A 14 14.88 -9.56 14.37
C GLU A 14 15.49 -8.99 13.09
N VAL A 15 14.71 -8.83 12.03
CA VAL A 15 15.19 -8.22 10.77
C VAL A 15 15.70 -6.80 11.00
N VAL A 16 14.94 -5.96 11.71
CA VAL A 16 15.33 -4.59 12.02
C VAL A 16 16.59 -4.55 12.88
N ASP A 17 16.68 -5.39 13.90
CA ASP A 17 17.80 -5.42 14.84
C ASP A 17 19.08 -5.95 14.15
N ASN A 18 18.95 -6.97 13.31
CA ASN A 18 20.06 -7.48 12.49
C ASN A 18 20.58 -6.43 11.51
N ALA A 19 19.69 -5.72 10.81
CA ALA A 19 20.10 -4.64 9.91
C ALA A 19 20.89 -3.56 10.66
N ARG A 20 20.43 -3.16 11.84
CA ARG A 20 21.10 -2.15 12.67
C ARG A 20 22.46 -2.62 13.18
N SER A 21 22.57 -3.87 13.62
CA SER A 21 23.82 -4.46 14.11
C SER A 21 24.90 -4.54 13.01
N THR A 22 24.49 -4.70 11.76
CA THR A 22 25.38 -4.70 10.59
C THR A 22 25.68 -3.30 10.04
N GLY A 23 25.22 -2.24 10.72
CA GLY A 23 25.51 -0.86 10.35
C GLY A 23 24.48 -0.22 9.40
N ILE A 24 23.41 -0.93 9.02
CA ILE A 24 22.32 -0.41 8.17
C ILE A 24 21.36 0.38 9.07
N LYS A 25 21.61 1.67 9.24
CA LYS A 25 20.85 2.50 10.20
C LYS A 25 19.71 3.31 9.57
N ASN A 26 19.81 3.62 8.28
CA ASN A 26 18.93 4.57 7.59
C ASN A 26 17.86 3.90 6.70
N VAL A 27 17.69 2.60 6.82
CA VAL A 27 16.66 1.84 6.08
C VAL A 27 15.44 1.65 6.97
N LYS A 28 14.27 1.77 6.37
CA LYS A 28 12.98 1.38 6.96
C LYS A 28 12.46 0.16 6.23
N PHE A 29 11.78 -0.70 6.96
CA PHE A 29 11.18 -1.92 6.40
C PHE A 29 9.69 -1.66 6.19
N GLY A 30 9.25 -1.75 4.93
CA GLY A 30 7.85 -1.62 4.58
C GLY A 30 7.09 -2.92 4.85
N VAL A 31 5.97 -2.83 5.55
CA VAL A 31 5.05 -3.94 5.73
C VAL A 31 3.83 -3.70 4.89
N GLU A 32 3.57 -4.62 3.98
CA GLU A 32 2.56 -4.48 2.96
C GLU A 32 1.18 -4.96 3.39
N THR A 33 0.14 -4.27 2.91
CA THR A 33 -1.23 -4.76 2.98
C THR A 33 -1.45 -5.89 1.98
N MET A 34 -2.10 -7.00 2.39
CA MET A 34 -2.24 -8.22 1.61
C MET A 34 -3.68 -8.49 1.18
N ALA A 35 -3.87 -9.00 -0.05
CA ALA A 35 -5.19 -9.32 -0.60
C ALA A 35 -5.85 -10.52 0.09
N LYS A 36 -5.06 -11.52 0.48
CA LYS A 36 -5.57 -12.79 1.04
C LYS A 36 -6.13 -12.58 2.43
N GLU A 37 -7.43 -12.83 2.61
CA GLU A 37 -8.15 -12.62 3.88
C GLU A 37 -7.57 -13.42 5.07
N THR A 38 -7.01 -14.59 4.82
CA THR A 38 -6.44 -15.47 5.86
C THR A 38 -4.98 -15.17 6.20
N ALA A 39 -4.34 -14.24 5.46
CA ALA A 39 -2.98 -13.81 5.72
C ALA A 39 -2.96 -12.57 6.62
N PHE A 40 -1.84 -12.38 7.35
CA PHE A 40 -1.49 -11.09 7.95
C PHE A 40 -1.45 -10.02 6.84
N GLY A 41 -1.79 -8.79 7.18
CA GLY A 41 -1.70 -7.65 6.25
C GLY A 41 -3.04 -6.94 6.04
N THR A 42 -3.93 -6.93 7.03
CA THR A 42 -5.00 -5.92 7.08
C THR A 42 -4.41 -4.53 7.30
N LEU A 43 -5.12 -3.49 6.89
CA LEU A 43 -4.69 -2.12 7.13
C LEU A 43 -4.43 -1.86 8.63
N ASP A 44 -5.28 -2.42 9.50
CA ASP A 44 -5.14 -2.26 10.97
C ASP A 44 -3.91 -2.96 11.52
N GLU A 45 -3.61 -4.17 11.05
CA GLU A 45 -2.41 -4.90 11.46
C GLU A 45 -1.13 -4.19 11.00
N VAL A 46 -1.12 -3.68 9.76
CA VAL A 46 0.02 -2.93 9.20
C VAL A 46 0.24 -1.62 9.95
N ILE A 47 -0.81 -0.88 10.29
CA ILE A 47 -0.72 0.32 11.11
C ILE A 47 -0.21 -0.01 12.52
N SER A 48 -0.78 -1.03 13.16
CA SER A 48 -0.40 -1.42 14.52
C SER A 48 1.08 -1.79 14.62
N ILE A 49 1.55 -2.64 13.71
CA ILE A 49 2.97 -3.07 13.73
C ILE A 49 3.93 -1.90 13.44
N SER A 50 3.51 -0.95 12.61
CA SER A 50 4.29 0.27 12.31
C SER A 50 4.39 1.20 13.53
N LYS A 51 3.38 1.24 14.41
CA LYS A 51 3.44 1.94 15.68
C LYS A 51 4.34 1.26 16.70
N GLU A 52 4.28 -0.06 16.74
CA GLU A 52 4.93 -0.87 17.76
C GLU A 52 6.42 -1.12 17.49
N ARG A 53 6.85 -1.01 16.24
CA ARG A 53 8.24 -1.32 15.82
C ARG A 53 8.91 -0.14 15.12
N LYS A 54 9.83 0.50 15.82
CA LYS A 54 10.66 1.58 15.24
C LYS A 54 11.50 1.04 14.09
N GLY A 55 11.37 1.64 12.91
CA GLY A 55 12.05 1.22 11.68
C GLY A 55 11.16 0.41 10.74
N VAL A 56 9.95 0.11 11.16
CA VAL A 56 8.88 -0.45 10.31
C VAL A 56 7.95 0.68 9.89
N ILE A 57 7.52 0.66 8.64
CA ILE A 57 6.56 1.61 8.06
C ILE A 57 5.45 0.86 7.32
N PRO A 58 4.26 1.43 7.20
CA PRO A 58 3.23 0.84 6.35
C PRO A 58 3.65 0.96 4.88
N TYR A 59 3.33 -0.06 4.12
CA TYR A 59 3.39 -0.08 2.68
C TYR A 59 2.02 -0.46 2.14
N ILE A 60 1.36 0.44 1.43
CA ILE A 60 -0.03 0.25 1.06
C ILE A 60 -0.13 -0.26 -0.38
N ASP A 61 -0.51 -1.51 -0.52
CA ASP A 61 -0.99 -2.01 -1.80
C ASP A 61 -2.49 -1.72 -1.93
N TRP A 62 -2.81 -0.86 -2.89
CA TRP A 62 -4.17 -0.39 -3.09
C TRP A 62 -5.07 -1.46 -3.71
N ALA A 63 -4.51 -2.30 -4.57
CA ALA A 63 -5.23 -3.39 -5.21
C ALA A 63 -5.50 -4.53 -4.22
N HIS A 64 -4.54 -4.87 -3.37
CA HIS A 64 -4.72 -5.82 -2.28
C HIS A 64 -5.78 -5.36 -1.29
N THR A 65 -5.73 -4.07 -0.91
CA THR A 65 -6.72 -3.49 0.00
C THR A 65 -8.12 -3.51 -0.61
N PHE A 66 -8.25 -3.17 -1.89
CA PHE A 66 -9.50 -3.26 -2.64
C PHE A 66 -10.05 -4.69 -2.70
N ALA A 67 -9.21 -5.67 -3.02
CA ALA A 67 -9.59 -7.07 -3.08
C ALA A 67 -10.08 -7.58 -1.73
N ARG A 68 -9.34 -7.28 -0.66
CA ARG A 68 -9.66 -7.70 0.71
C ARG A 68 -10.97 -7.11 1.22
N GLN A 69 -11.35 -5.94 0.74
CA GLN A 69 -12.63 -5.27 1.03
C GLN A 69 -13.77 -5.69 0.08
N GLY A 70 -13.59 -6.78 -0.66
CA GLY A 70 -14.62 -7.32 -1.55
C GLY A 70 -14.91 -6.45 -2.78
N GLY A 71 -13.90 -5.75 -3.28
CA GLY A 71 -14.01 -4.92 -4.48
C GLY A 71 -14.57 -3.52 -4.22
N LYS A 72 -14.45 -3.04 -3.00
CA LYS A 72 -14.80 -1.67 -2.61
C LYS A 72 -13.60 -1.04 -1.92
N ILE A 73 -13.33 0.22 -2.21
CA ILE A 73 -12.26 0.95 -1.53
C ILE A 73 -12.65 2.40 -1.31
N ASN A 74 -12.47 2.88 -0.10
CA ASN A 74 -12.55 4.30 0.22
C ASN A 74 -11.13 4.84 0.45
N TYR A 75 -10.50 5.30 -0.61
CA TYR A 75 -9.13 5.83 -0.57
C TYR A 75 -8.97 6.94 0.47
N GLY A 76 -9.97 7.82 0.56
CA GLY A 76 -9.94 8.94 1.49
C GLY A 76 -9.90 8.49 2.94
N GLU A 77 -10.72 7.53 3.34
CA GLU A 77 -10.72 6.99 4.71
C GLU A 77 -9.40 6.31 5.06
N ILE A 78 -8.80 5.59 4.10
CA ILE A 78 -7.49 4.94 4.32
C ILE A 78 -6.41 5.99 4.52
N ILE A 79 -6.34 7.01 3.66
CA ILE A 79 -5.37 8.10 3.78
C ILE A 79 -5.56 8.83 5.11
N ASP A 80 -6.81 9.21 5.46
CA ASP A 80 -7.12 9.88 6.72
C ASP A 80 -6.69 9.05 7.94
N LYS A 81 -6.88 7.74 7.87
CA LYS A 81 -6.47 6.82 8.93
C LYS A 81 -4.95 6.77 9.08
N LEU A 82 -4.21 6.66 7.98
CA LEU A 82 -2.74 6.66 7.98
C LEU A 82 -2.18 7.97 8.54
N VAL A 83 -2.71 9.11 8.10
CA VAL A 83 -2.31 10.43 8.58
C VAL A 83 -2.62 10.59 10.06
N LYS A 84 -3.85 10.26 10.49
CA LYS A 84 -4.28 10.41 11.88
C LYS A 84 -3.51 9.51 12.84
N GLU A 85 -3.28 8.26 12.46
CA GLU A 85 -2.72 7.26 13.39
C GLU A 85 -1.21 7.22 13.40
N LEU A 86 -0.55 7.58 12.32
CA LEU A 86 0.91 7.50 12.16
C LEU A 86 1.57 8.85 11.89
N GLY A 87 0.80 9.93 11.72
CA GLY A 87 1.32 11.25 11.39
C GLY A 87 2.02 11.31 10.04
N LEU A 88 1.60 10.47 9.06
CA LEU A 88 2.26 10.39 7.77
C LEU A 88 1.92 11.60 6.91
N THR A 89 2.95 12.18 6.30
CA THR A 89 2.84 13.17 5.22
C THR A 89 3.20 12.57 3.86
N HIS A 90 3.73 11.34 3.87
CA HIS A 90 4.14 10.60 2.70
C HIS A 90 3.75 9.13 2.83
N ILE A 91 3.12 8.57 1.80
CA ILE A 91 2.70 7.17 1.73
C ILE A 91 3.59 6.42 0.74
N ASN A 92 4.10 5.26 1.15
CA ASN A 92 4.76 4.32 0.24
C ASN A 92 3.75 3.26 -0.17
N SER A 93 3.67 2.97 -1.48
CA SER A 93 2.59 2.13 -1.98
C SER A 93 2.88 1.44 -3.30
N HIS A 94 2.13 0.36 -3.54
CA HIS A 94 1.99 -0.31 -4.84
C HIS A 94 0.62 0.01 -5.46
N PHE A 95 0.56 -0.09 -6.78
CA PHE A 95 -0.68 -0.02 -7.53
C PHE A 95 -0.60 -0.84 -8.82
N GLU A 96 -1.60 -1.66 -9.02
CA GLU A 96 -1.93 -2.41 -10.22
C GLU A 96 -3.44 -2.64 -10.27
N SER A 97 -3.93 -3.36 -11.25
CA SER A 97 -5.26 -3.97 -11.21
C SER A 97 -5.15 -5.47 -10.95
N LEU A 98 -6.21 -6.06 -10.42
CA LEU A 98 -6.27 -7.49 -10.12
C LEU A 98 -7.27 -8.21 -11.05
N GLU A 99 -6.98 -9.48 -11.30
CA GLU A 99 -7.86 -10.38 -12.03
C GLU A 99 -9.13 -10.69 -11.22
N ILE A 100 -10.24 -10.87 -11.93
CA ILE A 100 -11.51 -11.34 -11.35
C ILE A 100 -11.83 -12.72 -11.91
N ARG A 101 -11.88 -13.74 -11.05
CA ARG A 101 -12.33 -15.09 -11.41
C ARG A 101 -13.51 -15.53 -10.56
N LYS A 102 -14.60 -15.91 -11.21
CA LYS A 102 -15.83 -16.39 -10.54
C LYS A 102 -16.33 -15.39 -9.47
N GLY A 103 -16.23 -14.10 -9.75
CA GLY A 103 -16.66 -13.03 -8.85
C GLY A 103 -15.75 -12.77 -7.64
N LYS A 104 -14.55 -13.33 -7.62
CA LYS A 104 -13.52 -13.07 -6.60
C LYS A 104 -12.32 -12.38 -7.22
N TYR A 105 -11.74 -11.44 -6.48
CA TYR A 105 -10.46 -10.84 -6.83
C TYR A 105 -9.35 -11.83 -6.50
N ILE A 106 -8.45 -12.02 -7.44
CA ILE A 106 -7.31 -12.92 -7.32
C ILE A 106 -6.06 -12.06 -7.43
N ASP A 107 -5.08 -12.35 -6.58
CA ASP A 107 -3.77 -11.72 -6.60
C ASP A 107 -2.98 -12.20 -7.83
N GLU A 108 -3.46 -11.74 -8.98
CA GLU A 108 -2.87 -11.88 -10.31
C GLU A 108 -2.93 -10.51 -10.97
N HIS A 109 -1.78 -9.88 -11.08
CA HIS A 109 -1.64 -8.50 -11.53
C HIS A 109 -2.07 -8.32 -12.98
N ARG A 110 -2.84 -7.28 -13.22
CA ARG A 110 -3.34 -6.84 -14.52
C ARG A 110 -2.99 -5.39 -14.78
N SER A 111 -3.02 -5.00 -16.05
CA SER A 111 -2.91 -3.59 -16.43
C SER A 111 -3.93 -2.72 -15.71
N ILE A 112 -3.56 -1.49 -15.38
CA ILE A 112 -4.47 -0.51 -14.76
C ILE A 112 -5.72 -0.23 -15.59
N ASP A 113 -5.71 -0.54 -16.88
CA ASP A 113 -6.85 -0.43 -17.79
C ASP A 113 -8.02 -1.36 -17.38
N TYR A 114 -7.74 -2.43 -16.61
CA TYR A 114 -8.78 -3.29 -16.01
C TYR A 114 -9.60 -2.57 -14.94
N ASN A 115 -9.07 -1.48 -14.38
CA ASN A 115 -9.78 -0.61 -13.46
C ASN A 115 -10.28 -1.34 -12.18
N THR A 116 -9.50 -2.28 -11.67
CA THR A 116 -9.78 -3.11 -10.51
C THR A 116 -8.60 -3.14 -9.52
N PRO A 117 -8.43 -2.05 -8.73
CA PRO A 117 -9.31 -0.89 -8.51
C PRO A 117 -9.13 0.25 -9.52
N PRO A 118 -10.03 1.25 -9.51
CA PRO A 118 -9.87 2.46 -10.31
C PRO A 118 -8.79 3.38 -9.71
N PHE A 119 -7.88 3.91 -10.55
CA PHE A 119 -6.76 4.76 -10.10
C PHE A 119 -7.12 6.23 -9.91
N GLU A 120 -7.96 6.80 -10.79
CA GLU A 120 -8.27 8.24 -10.75
C GLU A 120 -8.88 8.71 -9.41
N PRO A 121 -9.75 7.95 -8.73
CA PRO A 121 -10.23 8.33 -7.40
C PRO A 121 -9.12 8.44 -6.36
N LEU A 122 -8.09 7.56 -6.38
CA LEU A 122 -6.92 7.67 -5.51
C LEU A 122 -6.18 8.99 -5.78
N ALA A 123 -5.91 9.29 -7.06
CA ALA A 123 -5.22 10.51 -7.45
C ALA A 123 -5.94 11.78 -6.95
N LYS A 124 -7.26 11.82 -7.03
CA LYS A 124 -8.09 12.92 -6.51
C LYS A 124 -8.03 13.06 -4.99
N GLU A 125 -8.07 11.93 -4.27
CA GLU A 125 -8.02 11.95 -2.81
C GLU A 125 -6.63 12.37 -2.26
N LEU A 126 -5.54 12.05 -2.97
CA LEU A 126 -4.19 12.51 -2.64
C LEU A 126 -4.08 14.04 -2.71
N ILE A 127 -4.58 14.64 -3.80
CA ILE A 127 -4.57 16.11 -3.97
C ILE A 127 -5.42 16.79 -2.90
N LYS A 128 -6.63 16.28 -2.68
CA LYS A 128 -7.57 16.83 -1.70
C LYS A 128 -6.99 16.90 -0.29
N ARG A 129 -6.08 15.99 0.05
CA ARG A 129 -5.47 15.86 1.37
C ARG A 129 -4.05 16.39 1.47
N ASP A 130 -3.50 16.86 0.35
CA ASP A 130 -2.11 17.34 0.28
C ASP A 130 -1.11 16.32 0.83
N VAL A 131 -1.27 15.06 0.41
CA VAL A 131 -0.42 13.93 0.83
C VAL A 131 0.48 13.51 -0.32
N SER A 132 1.78 13.45 -0.05
CA SER A 132 2.78 12.92 -0.99
C SER A 132 2.74 11.40 -1.04
N ILE A 133 3.13 10.84 -2.19
CA ILE A 133 3.14 9.39 -2.38
C ILE A 133 4.35 8.93 -3.19
N THR A 134 4.96 7.82 -2.78
CA THR A 134 5.77 6.97 -3.66
C THR A 134 4.87 5.84 -4.13
N LEU A 135 4.67 5.77 -5.44
CA LEU A 135 3.79 4.79 -6.07
C LEU A 135 4.58 3.94 -7.05
N ILE A 136 4.75 2.67 -6.71
CA ILE A 136 5.37 1.69 -7.60
C ILE A 136 4.27 0.95 -8.35
N CYS A 137 4.42 0.90 -9.67
CA CYS A 137 3.53 0.15 -10.54
C CYS A 137 3.95 -1.32 -10.60
N GLU A 138 3.08 -2.24 -10.19
CA GLU A 138 3.31 -3.69 -10.26
C GLU A 138 2.51 -4.36 -11.39
N SER A 139 1.95 -3.56 -12.28
CA SER A 139 1.29 -4.05 -13.49
C SER A 139 2.25 -4.79 -14.42
N PRO A 140 1.80 -5.84 -15.15
CA PRO A 140 2.62 -6.51 -16.16
C PRO A 140 3.03 -5.61 -17.33
N GLU A 141 2.40 -4.44 -17.51
CA GLU A 141 2.78 -3.43 -18.51
C GLU A 141 3.91 -2.50 -18.04
N LEU A 142 4.40 -2.69 -16.81
CA LEU A 142 5.55 -1.99 -16.23
C LEU A 142 5.47 -0.46 -16.39
N GLU A 143 6.49 0.13 -17.05
CA GLU A 143 6.60 1.56 -17.26
C GLU A 143 5.45 2.18 -18.07
N ARG A 144 4.78 1.41 -18.92
CA ARG A 144 3.64 1.91 -19.72
C ARG A 144 2.48 2.30 -18.82
N ASP A 145 2.14 1.45 -17.86
CA ASP A 145 1.09 1.74 -16.90
C ASP A 145 1.53 2.77 -15.86
N ALA A 146 2.80 2.78 -15.47
CA ALA A 146 3.35 3.85 -14.64
C ALA A 146 3.21 5.23 -15.30
N LEU A 147 3.46 5.33 -16.61
CA LEU A 147 3.26 6.57 -17.38
C LEU A 147 1.79 6.96 -17.47
N LYS A 148 0.86 6.02 -17.67
CA LYS A 148 -0.59 6.29 -17.63
C LYS A 148 -1.01 6.84 -16.27
N MET A 149 -0.54 6.25 -15.16
CA MET A 149 -0.81 6.75 -13.81
C MET A 149 -0.29 8.18 -13.64
N LYS A 150 0.93 8.46 -14.12
CA LYS A 150 1.51 9.81 -14.12
C LYS A 150 0.64 10.80 -14.90
N GLU A 151 0.14 10.42 -16.07
CA GLU A 151 -0.77 11.25 -16.87
C GLU A 151 -2.08 11.53 -16.14
N VAL A 152 -2.65 10.54 -15.46
CA VAL A 152 -3.85 10.72 -14.62
C VAL A 152 -3.57 11.72 -13.51
N LEU A 153 -2.46 11.56 -12.78
CA LEU A 153 -2.05 12.48 -11.71
C LEU A 153 -1.89 13.91 -12.22
N LEU A 154 -1.21 14.11 -13.34
CA LEU A 154 -1.06 15.44 -13.97
C LEU A 154 -2.40 16.05 -14.36
N ARG A 155 -3.28 15.24 -14.98
CA ARG A 155 -4.62 15.68 -15.41
C ARG A 155 -5.49 16.15 -14.25
N VAL A 156 -5.40 15.50 -13.09
CA VAL A 156 -6.13 15.91 -11.89
C VAL A 156 -5.44 17.01 -11.10
N GLY A 157 -4.25 17.47 -11.52
CA GLY A 157 -3.55 18.60 -10.95
C GLY A 157 -2.46 18.28 -9.94
N TYR A 158 -2.02 16.99 -9.85
CA TYR A 158 -0.88 16.62 -8.99
C TYR A 158 0.41 17.27 -9.50
N LYS A 159 1.20 17.81 -8.58
CA LYS A 159 2.50 18.41 -8.88
C LYS A 159 3.60 17.43 -8.48
N PHE A 160 4.43 17.06 -9.43
CA PHE A 160 5.64 16.29 -9.17
C PHE A 160 6.77 17.25 -8.78
N GLU A 161 7.54 16.89 -7.76
CA GLU A 161 8.77 17.57 -7.37
C GLU A 161 9.93 17.18 -8.30
#